data_0954beec2dfe6453302753ada3898eb0
#
_entry.id   0954beec2dfe6453302753ada3898eb0
#
_cell.length_a   1.000
_cell.length_b   1.000
_cell.length_c   1.000
_cell.angle_alpha   90.00
_cell.angle_beta   90.00
_cell.angle_gamma   90.00
#
_symmetry.space_group_name_H-M   'P 1'
#
loop_
_entity.id
_entity.type
_entity.pdbx_description
1 polymer ?
#
loop_
_entity_poly.entity_id
_entity_poly.type
_entity_poly.pdbx_seq_one_letter_code
_entity_poly.pdbx_strand_id
1 'polypeptide(L)'
;MLIYNTTYHVGFDDARNFVIWIHQAYIPEALASGLLSRPRLCRILSHHDEDSECFSLQFEVKDSAKLHEWYVKKGETLNGELQKVFKDKVAGFSTLMEVIEGD
;
A
#
# COMPACT_ATOMS: atom_id res chain seq x y z
N MET A 1 0.44 -13.42 13.10
CA MET A 1 0.62 -12.02 12.63
C MET A 1 1.13 -11.98 11.22
N LEU A 2 0.43 -11.32 10.36
CA LEU A 2 0.83 -11.18 8.97
C LEU A 2 1.16 -9.71 8.67
N ILE A 3 2.06 -9.51 7.72
CA ILE A 3 2.37 -8.20 7.14
C ILE A 3 1.84 -8.19 5.72
N TYR A 4 0.93 -7.27 5.46
CA TYR A 4 0.43 -7.02 4.11
C TYR A 4 1.22 -5.85 3.52
N ASN A 5 2.04 -6.16 2.54
CA ASN A 5 2.91 -5.18 1.89
C ASN A 5 2.46 -4.99 0.43
N THR A 6 2.37 -3.75 0.01
CA THR A 6 2.21 -3.43 -1.41
C THR A 6 3.40 -2.59 -1.85
N THR A 7 4.07 -3.06 -2.89
CA THR A 7 5.17 -2.34 -3.51
C THR A 7 4.63 -1.59 -4.71
N TYR A 8 4.85 -0.27 -4.72
CA TYR A 8 4.37 0.60 -5.79
C TYR A 8 5.54 1.17 -6.58
N HIS A 9 5.44 1.10 -7.90
CA HIS A 9 6.32 1.82 -8.82
C HIS A 9 5.57 3.04 -9.30
N VAL A 10 6.12 4.23 -9.07
CA VAL A 10 5.43 5.49 -9.30
C VAL A 10 6.28 6.35 -10.22
N GLY A 11 5.69 6.89 -11.28
CA GLY A 11 6.39 7.83 -12.15
C GLY A 11 6.97 8.98 -11.34
N PHE A 12 8.17 9.40 -11.66
CA PHE A 12 8.91 10.39 -10.87
C PHE A 12 8.08 11.67 -10.64
N ASP A 13 7.38 12.15 -11.66
CA ASP A 13 6.60 13.37 -11.56
C ASP A 13 5.35 13.23 -10.68
N ASP A 14 4.92 12.00 -10.42
CA ASP A 14 3.73 11.71 -9.62
C ASP A 14 4.06 11.27 -8.20
N ALA A 15 5.33 11.09 -7.87
CA ALA A 15 5.75 10.52 -6.59
C ALA A 15 5.25 11.33 -5.39
N ARG A 16 5.37 12.65 -5.45
CA ARG A 16 4.91 13.51 -4.36
C ARG A 16 3.40 13.41 -4.16
N ASN A 17 2.65 13.48 -5.23
CA ASN A 17 1.18 13.39 -5.18
C ASN A 17 0.74 12.01 -4.70
N PHE A 18 1.47 10.97 -5.08
CA PHE A 18 1.19 9.61 -4.61
C PHE A 18 1.34 9.52 -3.08
N VAL A 19 2.44 10.04 -2.53
CA VAL A 19 2.66 10.01 -1.07
C VAL A 19 1.54 10.77 -0.35
N ILE A 20 1.15 11.93 -0.86
CA ILE A 20 0.07 12.72 -0.28
C ILE A 20 -1.25 11.93 -0.32
N TRP A 21 -1.56 11.30 -1.44
CA TRP A 21 -2.79 10.53 -1.60
C TRP A 21 -2.83 9.33 -0.64
N ILE A 22 -1.72 8.60 -0.52
CA ILE A 22 -1.63 7.48 0.44
C ILE A 22 -1.89 7.98 1.86
N HIS A 23 -1.27 9.10 2.24
CA HIS A 23 -1.41 9.66 3.57
C HIS A 23 -2.82 10.17 3.86
N GLN A 24 -3.45 10.84 2.90
CA GLN A 24 -4.74 11.51 3.11
C GLN A 24 -5.95 10.64 2.81
N ALA A 25 -5.83 9.69 1.89
CA ALA A 25 -6.95 8.88 1.44
C ALA A 25 -6.84 7.42 1.83
N TYR A 26 -5.73 6.77 1.51
CA TYR A 26 -5.61 5.32 1.69
C TYR A 26 -5.48 4.91 3.16
N ILE A 27 -4.48 5.46 3.85
CA ILE A 27 -4.20 5.07 5.24
C ILE A 27 -5.39 5.33 6.17
N PRO A 28 -6.07 6.50 6.12
CA PRO A 28 -7.23 6.72 6.97
C PRO A 28 -8.34 5.70 6.76
N GLU A 29 -8.63 5.33 5.52
CA GLU A 29 -9.65 4.33 5.22
C GLU A 29 -9.25 2.95 5.71
N ALA A 30 -7.97 2.61 5.55
CA ALA A 30 -7.44 1.33 6.03
C ALA A 30 -7.58 1.21 7.55
N LEU A 31 -7.22 2.26 8.28
CA LEU A 31 -7.32 2.27 9.74
C LEU A 31 -8.76 2.27 10.21
N ALA A 32 -9.64 3.01 9.53
CA ALA A 32 -11.05 3.09 9.88
C ALA A 32 -11.77 1.74 9.75
N SER A 33 -11.27 0.84 8.91
CA SER A 33 -11.85 -0.49 8.74
C SER A 33 -11.72 -1.36 9.98
N GLY A 34 -10.72 -1.10 10.82
CA GLY A 34 -10.40 -1.95 11.97
C GLY A 34 -9.73 -3.27 11.58
N LEU A 35 -9.50 -3.52 10.30
CA LEU A 35 -8.93 -4.77 9.79
C LEU A 35 -7.42 -4.70 9.57
N LEU A 36 -6.91 -3.51 9.23
CA LEU A 36 -5.49 -3.25 9.04
C LEU A 36 -5.00 -2.27 10.09
N SER A 37 -3.76 -2.45 10.52
CA SER A 37 -3.16 -1.62 11.57
C SER A 37 -1.69 -1.36 11.30
N ARG A 38 -1.11 -0.44 12.06
CA ARG A 38 0.32 -0.12 12.06
C ARG A 38 0.84 0.20 10.64
N PRO A 39 0.29 1.23 10.00
CA PRO A 39 0.73 1.60 8.65
C PRO A 39 2.18 2.08 8.64
N ARG A 40 2.89 1.71 7.58
CA ARG A 40 4.25 2.22 7.34
C ARG A 40 4.43 2.41 5.85
N LEU A 41 4.75 3.64 5.46
CA LEU A 41 5.08 3.96 4.08
C LEU A 41 6.57 4.26 4.00
N CYS A 42 7.30 3.50 3.18
CA CYS A 42 8.75 3.64 3.03
C CYS A 42 9.10 3.89 1.58
N ARG A 43 10.12 4.73 1.35
CA ARG A 43 10.74 4.84 0.03
C ARG A 43 11.81 3.76 -0.07
N ILE A 44 11.82 3.02 -1.17
CA ILE A 44 12.81 1.98 -1.42
C ILE A 44 14.04 2.65 -2.04
N LEU A 45 15.13 2.75 -1.27
CA LEU A 45 16.32 3.48 -1.68
C LEU A 45 17.21 2.69 -2.63
N SER A 46 17.05 1.37 -2.68
CA SER A 46 17.82 0.51 -3.59
C SER A 46 17.26 0.47 -5.01
N HIS A 47 16.20 1.21 -5.27
CA HIS A 47 15.62 1.33 -6.61
C HIS A 47 16.44 2.34 -7.42
N HIS A 48 16.88 1.94 -8.63
CA HIS A 48 17.80 2.72 -9.44
C HIS A 48 17.24 3.15 -10.80
N ASP A 49 15.95 3.29 -10.91
CA ASP A 49 15.32 3.80 -12.13
C ASP A 49 15.23 5.32 -12.04
N GLU A 50 15.73 6.02 -13.05
CA GLU A 50 15.71 7.49 -13.08
C GLU A 50 14.33 8.07 -13.33
N ASP A 51 13.43 7.29 -13.93
CA ASP A 51 12.10 7.75 -14.32
C ASP A 51 11.01 7.45 -13.29
N SER A 52 11.34 6.70 -12.24
CA SER A 52 10.35 6.31 -11.24
C SER A 52 10.95 6.21 -9.85
N GLU A 53 10.07 6.28 -8.86
CA GLU A 53 10.39 5.97 -7.48
C GLU A 53 9.58 4.75 -7.04
N CYS A 54 10.09 4.04 -6.05
CA CYS A 54 9.50 2.82 -5.55
C CYS A 54 9.17 2.98 -4.07
N PHE A 55 7.96 2.59 -3.68
CA PHE A 55 7.49 2.71 -2.30
C PHE A 55 6.96 1.37 -1.80
N SER A 56 7.08 1.17 -0.49
CA SER A 56 6.50 0.04 0.22
C SER A 56 5.47 0.57 1.20
N LEU A 57 4.23 0.11 1.10
CA LEU A 57 3.17 0.42 2.06
C LEU A 57 2.84 -0.87 2.81
N GLN A 58 3.05 -0.86 4.12
CA GLN A 58 2.86 -2.04 4.95
C GLN A 58 1.79 -1.81 6.00
N PHE A 59 1.05 -2.87 6.27
CA PHE A 59 0.10 -2.95 7.39
C PHE A 59 0.27 -4.28 8.09
N GLU A 60 -0.09 -4.32 9.37
CA GLU A 60 -0.29 -5.58 10.08
C GLU A 60 -1.74 -6.00 9.89
N VAL A 61 -1.95 -7.30 9.70
CA VAL A 61 -3.28 -7.89 9.60
C VAL A 61 -3.29 -9.20 10.38
N LYS A 62 -4.42 -9.50 11.02
CA LYS A 62 -4.53 -10.65 11.93
C LYS A 62 -4.28 -11.97 11.20
N ASP A 63 -4.98 -12.17 10.08
CA ASP A 63 -4.93 -13.40 9.30
C ASP A 63 -5.39 -13.14 7.86
N SER A 64 -5.31 -14.15 7.02
CA SER A 64 -5.69 -14.02 5.60
C SER A 64 -7.18 -13.82 5.41
N ALA A 65 -8.02 -14.32 6.32
CA ALA A 65 -9.47 -14.11 6.25
C ALA A 65 -9.81 -12.62 6.46
N LYS A 66 -9.13 -11.97 7.41
CA LYS A 66 -9.30 -10.53 7.66
C LYS A 66 -8.78 -9.69 6.50
N LEU A 67 -7.69 -10.12 5.87
CA LEU A 67 -7.18 -9.45 4.67
C LEU A 67 -8.19 -9.54 3.53
N HIS A 68 -8.78 -10.70 3.32
CA HIS A 68 -9.81 -10.88 2.30
C HIS A 68 -11.02 -9.98 2.57
N GLU A 69 -11.46 -9.92 3.83
CA GLU A 69 -12.54 -9.03 4.25
C GLU A 69 -12.23 -7.56 3.94
N TRP A 70 -11.00 -7.13 4.25
CA TRP A 70 -10.53 -5.78 3.90
C TRP A 70 -10.63 -5.51 2.41
N TYR A 71 -10.10 -6.43 1.60
CA TYR A 71 -10.08 -6.27 0.15
C TYR A 71 -11.49 -6.11 -0.42
N VAL A 72 -12.40 -6.96 0.00
CA VAL A 72 -13.79 -6.92 -0.48
C VAL A 72 -14.51 -5.65 -0.04
N LYS A 73 -14.32 -5.22 1.21
CA LYS A 73 -15.03 -4.06 1.75
C LYS A 73 -14.48 -2.73 1.28
N LYS A 74 -13.15 -2.58 1.17
CA LYS A 74 -12.50 -1.29 0.91
C LYS A 74 -11.37 -1.35 -0.09
N GLY A 75 -10.55 -2.39 -0.07
CA GLY A 75 -9.32 -2.45 -0.84
C GLY A 75 -9.55 -2.35 -2.33
N GLU A 76 -10.54 -3.05 -2.84
CA GLU A 76 -10.88 -3.02 -4.25
C GLU A 76 -11.30 -1.62 -4.69
N THR A 77 -12.11 -0.94 -3.89
CA THR A 77 -12.55 0.43 -4.17
C THR A 77 -11.37 1.40 -4.16
N LEU A 78 -10.48 1.29 -3.17
CA LEU A 78 -9.30 2.15 -3.09
C LEU A 78 -8.35 1.93 -4.26
N ASN A 79 -8.17 0.69 -4.69
CA ASN A 79 -7.37 0.39 -5.88
C ASN A 79 -7.98 1.04 -7.13
N GLY A 80 -9.30 1.01 -7.24
CA GLY A 80 -10.01 1.69 -8.33
C GLY A 80 -9.81 3.19 -8.30
N GLU A 81 -9.85 3.80 -7.12
CA GLU A 81 -9.59 5.23 -6.95
C GLU A 81 -8.15 5.59 -7.32
N LEU A 82 -7.19 4.77 -6.92
CA LEU A 82 -5.78 4.93 -7.28
C LEU A 82 -5.61 4.96 -8.80
N GLN A 83 -6.26 4.02 -9.49
CA GLN A 83 -6.22 3.95 -10.95
C GLN A 83 -6.84 5.18 -11.61
N LYS A 84 -7.91 5.72 -11.03
CA LYS A 84 -8.55 6.94 -11.56
C LYS A 84 -7.65 8.16 -11.40
N VAL A 85 -6.97 8.28 -10.27
CA VAL A 85 -6.12 9.45 -9.96
C VAL A 85 -4.82 9.41 -10.75
N PHE A 86 -4.15 8.25 -10.78
CA PHE A 86 -2.79 8.15 -11.32
C PHE A 86 -2.72 7.42 -12.66
N LYS A 87 -3.80 6.78 -13.09
CA LYS A 87 -3.89 6.05 -14.35
C LYS A 87 -2.78 5.00 -14.45
N ASP A 88 -1.98 5.05 -15.51
CA ASP A 88 -0.88 4.11 -15.73
C ASP A 88 0.45 4.56 -15.10
N LYS A 89 0.43 5.65 -14.34
CA LYS A 89 1.65 6.20 -13.70
C LYS A 89 2.04 5.45 -12.43
N VAL A 90 1.15 4.64 -11.88
CA VAL A 90 1.39 3.87 -10.67
C VAL A 90 1.06 2.40 -10.94
N ALA A 91 2.01 1.53 -10.64
CA ALA A 91 1.81 0.09 -10.69
C ALA A 91 2.17 -0.50 -9.33
N GLY A 92 1.34 -1.39 -8.82
CA GLY A 92 1.57 -2.00 -7.52
C GLY A 92 1.38 -3.51 -7.55
N PHE A 93 2.10 -4.19 -6.67
CA PHE A 93 1.89 -5.60 -6.43
C PHE A 93 2.01 -5.88 -4.94
N SER A 94 1.23 -6.84 -4.46
CA SER A 94 1.13 -7.13 -3.04
C SER A 94 1.89 -8.40 -2.67
N THR A 95 2.44 -8.39 -1.47
CA THR A 95 3.12 -9.52 -0.87
C THR A 95 2.55 -9.71 0.53
N LEU A 96 2.18 -10.95 0.85
CA LEU A 96 1.72 -11.29 2.20
C LEU A 96 2.83 -12.09 2.87
N MET A 97 3.24 -11.61 4.05
CA MET A 97 4.33 -12.22 4.80
C MET A 97 3.87 -12.66 6.17
N GLU A 98 4.33 -13.80 6.62
CA GLU A 98 4.10 -14.26 8.00
C GLU A 98 5.27 -13.82 8.86
N VAL A 99 4.98 -13.22 10.00
CA VAL A 99 6.03 -12.89 10.98
C VAL A 99 6.38 -14.16 11.72
N ILE A 100 7.57 -14.66 11.49
CA ILE A 100 8.08 -15.87 12.16
C ILE A 100 8.78 -15.48 13.45
N GLU A 101 9.56 -14.39 13.40
CA GLU A 101 10.29 -13.87 14.55
C GLU A 101 10.40 -12.36 14.43
N GLY A 102 10.16 -11.67 15.53
CA GLY A 102 10.23 -10.21 15.54
C GLY A 102 9.48 -9.66 16.75
N ASP A 103 9.57 -8.37 16.94
CA ASP A 103 8.94 -7.67 18.08
C ASP A 103 7.48 -7.35 17.84
#